data_1f52fd2fdc7cb77d073be97f7bf82996
#
_entry.id   1f52fd2fdc7cb77d073be97f7bf82996
#
_cell.length_a   1.000
_cell.length_b   1.000
_cell.length_c   1.000
_cell.angle_alpha   90.00
_cell.angle_beta   90.00
_cell.angle_gamma   90.00
#
_symmetry.space_group_name_H-M   'P 1'
#
loop_
_entity.id
_entity.type
_entity.pdbx_description
1 polymer ?
#
loop_
_entity_poly.entity_id
_entity_poly.type
_entity_poly.pdbx_seq_one_letter_code
_entity_poly.pdbx_strand_id
1 'polypeptide(L)'
;DIDGMTEGTIFRSRDVFGTRVPVMNLSGRYVDFARFETPGLGLICQASGIATRAARVKRSAGSRLVLDFGARRMHPVLSPLIGRCAYIGGVDGVSSVLAAEMLDVEPSGTMPHALIVVFGDQVKAWKAFDEVVPTSVQRVVLVDTYDDEKKESIMAAEALGNRLWGVRIDTPRSRRGDLIEIVREVRWELDIRGFKHVRIIVSGGLNDEAVAMLAQAGVDGFGVGTWISNSPTVDFALDIVEVEGKPSAKKGKLGGRKQVWRCENCMVDVVRPASEPSPSCPKCGGNTEPLLRPLIRAGQIVGDLPELAEIRRYVQKQLEGLE
;
A
#
# COMPACT_ATOMS: atom_id res chain seq x y z
N ASP A 1 -18.83 -23.26 6.25
CA ASP A 1 -17.42 -23.26 6.63
C ASP A 1 -16.61 -22.50 5.60
N ILE A 2 -15.57 -21.81 6.05
CA ILE A 2 -14.64 -21.09 5.18
C ILE A 2 -13.21 -21.40 5.63
N ASP A 3 -12.37 -21.81 4.69
CA ASP A 3 -10.91 -21.78 4.84
C ASP A 3 -10.35 -20.73 3.90
N GLY A 4 -9.47 -19.87 4.39
CA GLY A 4 -8.90 -18.79 3.59
C GLY A 4 -7.45 -18.50 3.93
N MET A 5 -6.81 -17.75 3.07
CA MET A 5 -5.52 -17.15 3.37
C MET A 5 -5.69 -16.09 4.45
N THR A 6 -4.73 -15.99 5.35
CA THR A 6 -4.65 -14.87 6.30
C THR A 6 -4.60 -13.54 5.54
N GLU A 7 -5.31 -12.53 6.02
CA GLU A 7 -5.25 -11.20 5.42
C GLU A 7 -3.79 -10.69 5.36
N GLY A 8 -3.43 -10.05 4.25
CA GLY A 8 -2.05 -9.64 4.00
C GLY A 8 -1.17 -10.72 3.36
N THR A 9 -1.69 -11.91 3.08
CA THR A 9 -0.91 -12.94 2.35
C THR A 9 -0.57 -12.45 0.95
N ILE A 10 0.72 -12.41 0.62
CA ILE A 10 1.20 -12.17 -0.74
C ILE A 10 1.20 -13.50 -1.48
N PHE A 11 0.57 -13.56 -2.64
CA PHE A 11 0.48 -14.79 -3.43
C PHE A 11 0.65 -14.51 -4.94
N ARG A 12 1.01 -15.55 -5.69
CA ARG A 12 1.00 -15.53 -7.15
C ARG A 12 -0.31 -16.10 -7.66
N SER A 13 -0.79 -15.61 -8.80
CA SER A 13 -2.04 -16.10 -9.41
C SER A 13 -1.97 -17.58 -9.85
N ARG A 14 -0.76 -18.09 -10.01
CA ARG A 14 -0.46 -19.49 -10.33
C ARG A 14 0.69 -20.00 -9.49
N ASP A 15 0.61 -21.27 -9.15
CA ASP A 15 1.70 -21.97 -8.49
C ASP A 15 2.85 -22.29 -9.47
N VAL A 16 3.89 -22.92 -8.97
CA VAL A 16 5.09 -23.29 -9.74
C VAL A 16 4.78 -24.26 -10.92
N PHE A 17 3.65 -24.95 -10.90
CA PHE A 17 3.19 -25.85 -11.95
C PHE A 17 2.17 -25.21 -12.88
N GLY A 18 1.86 -23.94 -12.72
CA GLY A 18 0.87 -23.22 -13.53
C GLY A 18 -0.58 -23.40 -13.08
N THR A 19 -0.84 -24.06 -11.96
CA THR A 19 -2.18 -24.21 -11.38
C THR A 19 -2.63 -22.90 -10.74
N ARG A 20 -3.88 -22.47 -10.98
CA ARG A 20 -4.45 -21.29 -10.32
C ARG A 20 -4.48 -21.49 -8.82
N VAL A 21 -3.97 -20.51 -8.08
CA VAL A 21 -3.92 -20.51 -6.63
C VAL A 21 -5.27 -20.04 -6.08
N PRO A 22 -6.02 -20.89 -5.35
CA PRO A 22 -7.22 -20.46 -4.65
C PRO A 22 -6.84 -19.67 -3.40
N VAL A 23 -7.58 -18.60 -3.11
CA VAL A 23 -7.38 -17.80 -1.89
C VAL A 23 -8.35 -18.17 -0.78
N MET A 24 -9.42 -18.91 -1.12
CA MET A 24 -10.47 -19.29 -0.18
C MET A 24 -11.21 -20.53 -0.70
N ASN A 25 -11.63 -21.38 0.24
CA ASN A 25 -12.62 -22.44 0.00
C ASN A 25 -13.86 -22.16 0.87
N LEU A 26 -15.03 -22.13 0.25
CA LEU A 26 -16.32 -22.06 0.93
C LEU A 26 -17.00 -23.44 0.85
N SER A 27 -17.55 -23.91 1.96
CA SER A 27 -18.27 -25.19 2.04
C SER A 27 -19.59 -25.00 2.78
N GLY A 28 -20.69 -25.43 2.18
CA GLY A 28 -22.04 -25.31 2.74
C GLY A 28 -23.11 -25.52 1.69
N ARG A 29 -24.38 -25.35 2.08
CA ARG A 29 -25.47 -25.38 1.11
C ARG A 29 -25.37 -24.15 0.21
N TYR A 30 -25.46 -24.34 -1.09
CA TYR A 30 -25.30 -23.27 -2.07
C TYR A 30 -26.23 -22.06 -1.80
N VAL A 31 -27.46 -22.32 -1.42
CA VAL A 31 -28.48 -21.29 -1.13
C VAL A 31 -28.10 -20.36 0.04
N ASP A 32 -27.25 -20.83 0.95
CA ASP A 32 -26.86 -20.05 2.14
C ASP A 32 -25.83 -18.95 1.79
N PHE A 33 -25.00 -19.16 0.77
CA PHE A 33 -23.92 -18.22 0.42
C PHE A 33 -23.99 -17.64 -1.00
N ALA A 34 -24.79 -18.20 -1.91
CA ALA A 34 -24.85 -17.76 -3.31
C ALA A 34 -25.06 -16.25 -3.48
N ARG A 35 -25.93 -15.64 -2.65
CA ARG A 35 -26.22 -14.19 -2.68
C ARG A 35 -25.03 -13.31 -2.27
N PHE A 36 -24.03 -13.88 -1.63
CA PHE A 36 -22.84 -13.15 -1.17
C PHE A 36 -21.68 -13.20 -2.15
N GLU A 37 -21.81 -13.93 -3.28
CA GLU A 37 -20.76 -14.01 -4.29
C GLU A 37 -20.35 -12.63 -4.80
N THR A 38 -21.29 -11.87 -5.34
CA THR A 38 -21.01 -10.55 -5.94
C THR A 38 -20.43 -9.55 -4.93
N PRO A 39 -21.04 -9.30 -3.75
CA PRO A 39 -20.46 -8.36 -2.81
C PRO A 39 -19.14 -8.86 -2.21
N GLY A 40 -18.99 -10.15 -1.95
CA GLY A 40 -17.75 -10.73 -1.43
C GLY A 40 -16.59 -10.58 -2.42
N LEU A 41 -16.81 -10.88 -3.68
CA LEU A 41 -15.81 -10.67 -4.73
C LEU A 41 -15.45 -9.19 -4.88
N GLY A 42 -16.44 -8.28 -4.87
CA GLY A 42 -16.22 -6.85 -4.95
C GLY A 42 -15.30 -6.33 -3.85
N LEU A 43 -15.51 -6.78 -2.61
CA LEU A 43 -14.69 -6.39 -1.46
C LEU A 43 -13.23 -6.84 -1.63
N ILE A 44 -12.99 -8.12 -1.93
CA ILE A 44 -11.63 -8.66 -2.03
C ILE A 44 -10.89 -8.20 -3.29
N CYS A 45 -11.58 -8.02 -4.41
CA CYS A 45 -10.95 -7.59 -5.67
C CYS A 45 -10.35 -6.20 -5.54
N GLN A 46 -11.12 -5.23 -5.06
CA GLN A 46 -10.66 -3.85 -4.92
C GLN A 46 -9.61 -3.71 -3.81
N ALA A 47 -9.87 -4.28 -2.63
CA ALA A 47 -8.94 -4.23 -1.50
C ALA A 47 -7.57 -4.80 -1.86
N SER A 48 -7.53 -5.97 -2.52
CA SER A 48 -6.29 -6.61 -2.97
C SER A 48 -5.54 -5.76 -4.00
N GLY A 49 -6.26 -5.09 -4.90
CA GLY A 49 -5.65 -4.18 -5.87
C GLY A 49 -4.93 -3.01 -5.20
N ILE A 50 -5.63 -2.31 -4.30
CA ILE A 50 -5.08 -1.16 -3.56
C ILE A 50 -3.86 -1.58 -2.73
N ALA A 51 -4.00 -2.64 -1.92
CA ALA A 51 -2.90 -3.14 -1.10
C ALA A 51 -1.68 -3.55 -1.95
N THR A 52 -1.90 -4.19 -3.10
CA THR A 52 -0.83 -4.58 -4.03
C THR A 52 -0.07 -3.37 -4.58
N ARG A 53 -0.79 -2.30 -4.98
CA ARG A 53 -0.13 -1.07 -5.47
C ARG A 53 0.64 -0.37 -4.36
N ALA A 54 0.06 -0.27 -3.18
CA ALA A 54 0.73 0.29 -2.01
C ALA A 54 2.02 -0.48 -1.66
N ALA A 55 1.95 -1.82 -1.66
CA ALA A 55 3.10 -2.68 -1.39
C ALA A 55 4.23 -2.51 -2.42
N ARG A 56 3.89 -2.39 -3.71
CA ARG A 56 4.89 -2.12 -4.77
C ARG A 56 5.56 -0.77 -4.58
N VAL A 57 4.78 0.28 -4.32
CA VAL A 57 5.31 1.62 -4.05
C VAL A 57 6.22 1.59 -2.82
N LYS A 58 5.79 0.96 -1.72
CA LYS A 58 6.60 0.88 -0.49
C LYS A 58 7.90 0.10 -0.72
N ARG A 59 7.85 -1.00 -1.46
CA ARG A 59 9.06 -1.75 -1.86
C ARG A 59 10.02 -0.88 -2.67
N SER A 60 9.52 -0.12 -3.63
CA SER A 60 10.32 0.81 -4.44
C SER A 60 10.94 1.94 -3.62
N ALA A 61 10.23 2.42 -2.60
CA ALA A 61 10.72 3.45 -1.68
C ALA A 61 11.75 2.93 -0.66
N GLY A 62 11.78 1.62 -0.41
CA GLY A 62 12.61 1.03 0.63
C GLY A 62 12.22 1.53 2.03
N SER A 63 13.19 1.98 2.82
CA SER A 63 12.97 2.53 4.17
C SER A 63 12.37 3.94 4.19
N ARG A 64 12.20 4.60 3.04
CA ARG A 64 11.73 5.98 2.95
C ARG A 64 10.25 6.08 3.25
N LEU A 65 9.84 7.28 3.67
CA LEU A 65 8.44 7.59 3.98
C LEU A 65 7.56 7.49 2.73
N VAL A 66 6.41 6.82 2.86
CA VAL A 66 5.37 6.79 1.83
C VAL A 66 4.04 7.18 2.47
N LEU A 67 3.43 8.25 1.96
CA LEU A 67 2.12 8.74 2.40
C LEU A 67 1.07 8.50 1.32
N ASP A 68 -0.09 7.97 1.72
CA ASP A 68 -1.25 7.88 0.82
C ASP A 68 -1.94 9.24 0.68
N PHE A 69 -1.87 9.81 -0.53
CA PHE A 69 -2.55 11.05 -0.92
C PHE A 69 -3.74 10.79 -1.87
N GLY A 70 -4.25 9.56 -1.90
CA GLY A 70 -5.28 9.12 -2.84
C GLY A 70 -6.71 9.46 -2.46
N ALA A 71 -7.00 9.82 -1.23
CA ALA A 71 -8.35 10.03 -0.71
C ALA A 71 -9.22 10.94 -1.59
N ARG A 72 -8.70 12.03 -2.11
CA ARG A 72 -9.43 13.00 -2.96
C ARG A 72 -9.68 12.54 -4.41
N ARG A 73 -9.23 11.36 -4.80
CA ARG A 73 -9.34 10.82 -6.18
C ARG A 73 -10.48 9.83 -6.36
N MET A 74 -11.12 9.45 -5.27
CA MET A 74 -12.24 8.52 -5.24
C MET A 74 -13.41 9.11 -4.44
N HIS A 75 -14.58 8.46 -4.53
CA HIS A 75 -15.73 8.88 -3.75
C HIS A 75 -15.39 8.84 -2.24
N PRO A 76 -15.77 9.86 -1.44
CA PRO A 76 -15.39 9.95 -0.02
C PRO A 76 -15.73 8.72 0.82
N VAL A 77 -16.82 8.03 0.51
CA VAL A 77 -17.22 6.77 1.16
C VAL A 77 -16.15 5.68 1.06
N LEU A 78 -15.33 5.69 0.01
CA LEU A 78 -14.25 4.71 -0.19
C LEU A 78 -12.96 5.08 0.53
N SER A 79 -12.86 6.29 1.06
CA SER A 79 -11.64 6.79 1.69
C SER A 79 -11.13 5.91 2.84
N PRO A 80 -11.96 5.38 3.76
CA PRO A 80 -11.50 4.48 4.81
C PRO A 80 -10.96 3.16 4.27
N LEU A 81 -11.64 2.57 3.28
CA LEU A 81 -11.19 1.33 2.64
C LEU A 81 -9.84 1.53 1.94
N ILE A 82 -9.68 2.63 1.20
CA ILE A 82 -8.44 2.97 0.51
C ILE A 82 -7.30 3.10 1.51
N GLY A 83 -7.50 3.93 2.57
CA GLY A 83 -6.51 4.14 3.61
C GLY A 83 -6.11 2.83 4.31
N ARG A 84 -7.11 2.00 4.67
CA ARG A 84 -6.85 0.70 5.30
C ARG A 84 -6.01 -0.22 4.40
N CYS A 85 -6.40 -0.38 3.15
CA CYS A 85 -5.68 -1.24 2.22
C CYS A 85 -4.27 -0.71 1.90
N ALA A 86 -4.12 0.61 1.76
CA ALA A 86 -2.83 1.24 1.57
C ALA A 86 -1.91 1.01 2.79
N TYR A 87 -2.45 1.19 4.01
CA TYR A 87 -1.71 0.97 5.25
C TYR A 87 -1.24 -0.48 5.41
N ILE A 88 -2.12 -1.46 5.14
CA ILE A 88 -1.76 -2.88 5.09
C ILE A 88 -0.66 -3.13 4.07
N GLY A 89 -0.74 -2.51 2.88
CA GLY A 89 0.28 -2.60 1.84
C GLY A 89 1.63 -1.98 2.21
N GLY A 90 1.70 -1.23 3.32
CA GLY A 90 2.96 -0.75 3.90
C GLY A 90 3.18 0.75 3.85
N VAL A 91 2.23 1.58 3.36
CA VAL A 91 2.38 3.05 3.47
C VAL A 91 2.48 3.47 4.94
N ASP A 92 3.22 4.52 5.20
CA ASP A 92 3.55 4.95 6.57
C ASP A 92 2.53 5.91 7.17
N GLY A 93 1.64 6.47 6.34
CA GLY A 93 0.56 7.34 6.79
C GLY A 93 -0.53 7.53 5.75
N VAL A 94 -1.72 7.90 6.23
CA VAL A 94 -2.91 8.12 5.41
C VAL A 94 -3.39 9.57 5.56
N SER A 95 -3.83 10.18 4.47
CA SER A 95 -4.21 11.60 4.44
C SER A 95 -5.71 11.85 4.75
N SER A 96 -6.53 10.81 4.79
CA SER A 96 -7.93 10.92 5.18
C SER A 96 -8.06 10.86 6.69
N VAL A 97 -8.65 11.89 7.31
CA VAL A 97 -8.91 11.92 8.77
C VAL A 97 -9.77 10.74 9.17
N LEU A 98 -10.86 10.47 8.46
CA LEU A 98 -11.74 9.33 8.76
C LEU A 98 -11.01 7.98 8.65
N ALA A 99 -10.12 7.83 7.66
CA ALA A 99 -9.30 6.61 7.56
C ALA A 99 -8.34 6.50 8.75
N ALA A 100 -7.69 7.60 9.14
CA ALA A 100 -6.76 7.64 10.26
C ALA A 100 -7.46 7.28 11.59
N GLU A 101 -8.64 7.85 11.84
CA GLU A 101 -9.49 7.52 13.01
C GLU A 101 -9.85 6.03 13.05
N MET A 102 -10.28 5.45 11.92
CA MET A 102 -10.63 4.03 11.84
C MET A 102 -9.44 3.08 11.98
N LEU A 103 -8.23 3.56 11.71
CA LEU A 103 -6.98 2.80 11.81
C LEU A 103 -6.27 3.00 13.15
N ASP A 104 -6.78 3.91 13.99
CA ASP A 104 -6.14 4.37 15.23
C ASP A 104 -4.69 4.85 14.98
N VAL A 105 -4.52 5.69 13.95
CA VAL A 105 -3.24 6.32 13.59
C VAL A 105 -3.41 7.82 13.42
N GLU A 106 -2.32 8.57 13.58
CA GLU A 106 -2.34 10.01 13.29
C GLU A 106 -2.51 10.28 11.78
N PRO A 107 -3.39 11.21 11.39
CA PRO A 107 -3.53 11.59 9.99
C PRO A 107 -2.24 12.28 9.51
N SER A 108 -1.83 11.95 8.30
CA SER A 108 -0.62 12.48 7.69
C SER A 108 -0.95 13.42 6.53
N GLY A 109 -0.34 14.59 6.54
CA GLY A 109 -0.55 15.59 5.50
C GLY A 109 0.54 16.63 5.49
N THR A 110 0.40 17.60 4.59
CA THR A 110 1.28 18.76 4.48
C THR A 110 0.44 19.99 4.17
N MET A 111 1.04 21.19 4.22
CA MET A 111 0.31 22.39 3.84
C MET A 111 -0.12 22.37 2.36
N PRO A 112 -1.29 22.95 2.01
CA PRO A 112 -1.74 23.06 0.62
C PRO A 112 -1.20 24.32 -0.06
N HIS A 113 -1.03 24.31 -1.39
CA HIS A 113 -0.73 25.50 -2.20
C HIS A 113 -1.75 26.64 -1.97
N ALA A 114 -3.02 26.29 -1.76
CA ALA A 114 -4.07 27.28 -1.52
C ALA A 114 -3.75 28.21 -0.33
N LEU A 115 -3.11 27.69 0.72
CA LEU A 115 -2.69 28.50 1.86
C LEU A 115 -1.68 29.57 1.41
N ILE A 116 -0.65 29.19 0.66
CA ILE A 116 0.37 30.12 0.15
C ILE A 116 -0.25 31.19 -0.75
N VAL A 117 -1.15 30.77 -1.64
CA VAL A 117 -1.84 31.67 -2.56
C VAL A 117 -2.73 32.68 -1.84
N VAL A 118 -3.43 32.27 -0.77
CA VAL A 118 -4.26 33.16 0.04
C VAL A 118 -3.42 34.20 0.80
N PHE A 119 -2.24 33.82 1.28
CA PHE A 119 -1.30 34.77 1.90
C PHE A 119 -0.61 35.70 0.90
N GLY A 120 -0.53 35.30 -0.38
CA GLY A 120 0.17 36.06 -1.43
C GLY A 120 1.69 36.15 -1.25
N ASP A 121 2.23 35.42 -0.27
CA ASP A 121 3.65 35.42 0.10
C ASP A 121 3.96 34.08 0.79
N GLN A 122 4.88 33.31 0.22
CA GLN A 122 5.20 31.98 0.72
C GLN A 122 5.85 32.00 2.10
N VAL A 123 6.73 32.98 2.37
CA VAL A 123 7.41 33.07 3.68
C VAL A 123 6.42 33.41 4.79
N LYS A 124 5.47 34.30 4.54
CA LYS A 124 4.39 34.60 5.49
C LYS A 124 3.53 33.38 5.74
N ALA A 125 3.16 32.64 4.68
CA ALA A 125 2.35 31.41 4.81
C ALA A 125 3.07 30.34 5.62
N TRP A 126 4.37 30.11 5.36
CA TRP A 126 5.17 29.14 6.11
C TRP A 126 5.32 29.50 7.59
N LYS A 127 5.55 30.76 7.92
CA LYS A 127 5.62 31.26 9.31
C LYS A 127 4.26 31.08 10.02
N ALA A 128 3.18 31.51 9.38
CA ALA A 128 1.84 31.35 9.95
C ALA A 128 1.47 29.88 10.18
N PHE A 129 1.84 28.99 9.25
CA PHE A 129 1.67 27.54 9.41
C PHE A 129 2.47 27.03 10.62
N ASP A 130 3.72 27.44 10.77
CA ASP A 130 4.58 27.04 11.89
C ASP A 130 4.04 27.52 13.25
N GLU A 131 3.47 28.72 13.31
CA GLU A 131 2.90 29.29 14.54
C GLU A 131 1.61 28.59 14.99
N VAL A 132 0.75 28.17 14.05
CA VAL A 132 -0.58 27.64 14.36
C VAL A 132 -0.58 26.14 14.58
N VAL A 133 0.27 25.40 13.86
CA VAL A 133 0.28 23.94 13.90
C VAL A 133 0.95 23.43 15.17
N PRO A 134 0.38 22.44 15.89
CA PRO A 134 0.97 21.85 17.09
C PRO A 134 2.43 21.41 16.89
N THR A 135 3.25 21.50 17.94
CA THR A 135 4.68 21.13 17.86
C THR A 135 4.93 19.66 17.51
N SER A 136 3.95 18.79 17.75
CA SER A 136 3.99 17.37 17.35
C SER A 136 3.92 17.16 15.84
N VAL A 137 3.38 18.12 15.09
CA VAL A 137 3.25 18.02 13.63
C VAL A 137 4.55 18.50 12.95
N GLN A 138 5.06 17.68 12.06
CA GLN A 138 6.26 17.97 11.28
C GLN A 138 6.04 19.14 10.32
N ARG A 139 6.96 20.11 10.31
CA ARG A 139 6.91 21.27 9.41
C ARG A 139 7.39 20.87 8.03
N VAL A 140 6.45 20.38 7.20
CA VAL A 140 6.69 20.12 5.78
C VAL A 140 6.01 21.20 4.96
N VAL A 141 6.78 22.01 4.26
CA VAL A 141 6.27 23.14 3.48
C VAL A 141 6.43 22.92 1.97
N LEU A 142 5.50 23.48 1.18
CA LEU A 142 5.58 23.51 -0.28
C LEU A 142 6.59 24.54 -0.75
N VAL A 143 7.35 24.17 -1.79
CA VAL A 143 8.46 24.97 -2.31
C VAL A 143 8.44 25.10 -3.84
N ASP A 144 7.24 25.19 -4.40
CA ASP A 144 7.00 25.22 -5.85
C ASP A 144 5.75 26.05 -6.22
N THR A 145 5.48 27.12 -5.44
CA THR A 145 4.26 27.91 -5.63
C THR A 145 4.47 29.09 -6.57
N TYR A 146 5.48 29.89 -6.38
CA TYR A 146 5.72 31.11 -7.16
C TYR A 146 7.07 31.12 -7.87
N ASP A 147 8.12 30.59 -7.25
CA ASP A 147 9.47 30.50 -7.80
C ASP A 147 9.85 29.04 -8.11
N ASP A 148 11.11 28.82 -8.49
CA ASP A 148 11.65 27.47 -8.66
C ASP A 148 11.89 26.76 -7.31
N GLU A 149 11.90 25.44 -7.35
CA GLU A 149 11.96 24.56 -6.19
C GLU A 149 13.23 24.79 -5.35
N LYS A 150 14.35 25.05 -5.99
CA LYS A 150 15.62 25.35 -5.31
C LYS A 150 15.53 26.66 -4.53
N LYS A 151 15.08 27.74 -5.17
CA LYS A 151 14.97 29.06 -4.56
C LYS A 151 14.01 29.02 -3.38
N GLU A 152 12.81 28.48 -3.54
CA GLU A 152 11.83 28.38 -2.46
C GLU A 152 12.32 27.45 -1.33
N SER A 153 13.07 26.37 -1.62
CA SER A 153 13.66 25.50 -0.60
C SER A 153 14.68 26.23 0.27
N ILE A 154 15.54 27.06 -0.32
CA ILE A 154 16.49 27.91 0.42
C ILE A 154 15.73 28.91 1.28
N MET A 155 14.76 29.63 0.71
CA MET A 155 13.92 30.57 1.44
C MET A 155 13.19 29.95 2.62
N ALA A 156 12.66 28.74 2.46
CA ALA A 156 11.98 28.00 3.53
C ALA A 156 12.95 27.63 4.65
N ALA A 157 14.13 27.15 4.30
CA ALA A 157 15.17 26.78 5.27
C ALA A 157 15.67 27.99 6.06
N GLU A 158 15.88 29.14 5.41
CA GLU A 158 16.24 30.37 6.05
C GLU A 158 15.14 30.96 6.96
N ALA A 159 13.87 30.84 6.52
CA ALA A 159 12.70 31.36 7.25
C ALA A 159 12.37 30.59 8.52
N LEU A 160 12.52 29.27 8.51
CA LEU A 160 12.10 28.37 9.59
C LEU A 160 13.28 27.74 10.36
N GLY A 161 14.46 27.71 9.77
CA GLY A 161 15.69 27.19 10.40
C GLY A 161 15.51 25.73 10.85
N ASN A 162 15.93 25.44 12.08
CA ASN A 162 15.87 24.09 12.66
C ASN A 162 14.44 23.55 12.88
N ARG A 163 13.41 24.37 12.74
CA ARG A 163 12.01 23.93 12.83
C ARG A 163 11.50 23.32 11.52
N LEU A 164 12.16 23.63 10.40
CA LEU A 164 11.82 23.01 9.12
C LEU A 164 12.21 21.55 9.11
N TRP A 165 11.23 20.66 9.09
CA TRP A 165 11.48 19.22 8.98
C TRP A 165 11.72 18.78 7.54
N GLY A 166 11.01 19.38 6.59
CA GLY A 166 11.17 19.03 5.18
C GLY A 166 10.50 20.01 4.22
N VAL A 167 10.91 19.92 2.97
CA VAL A 167 10.32 20.62 1.83
C VAL A 167 9.57 19.63 0.97
N ARG A 168 8.42 20.04 0.40
CA ARG A 168 7.65 19.21 -0.53
C ARG A 168 7.62 19.82 -1.91
N ILE A 169 8.05 19.04 -2.89
CA ILE A 169 7.99 19.33 -4.32
C ILE A 169 6.76 18.62 -4.90
N ASP A 170 5.83 19.39 -5.46
CA ASP A 170 4.57 18.91 -6.07
C ASP A 170 4.39 19.45 -7.50
N THR A 171 5.44 20.00 -8.09
CA THR A 171 5.42 20.68 -9.38
C THR A 171 4.84 19.78 -10.48
N PRO A 172 3.79 20.24 -11.17
CA PRO A 172 3.16 19.46 -12.21
C PRO A 172 4.12 19.16 -13.36
N ARG A 173 4.00 17.96 -13.93
CA ARG A 173 4.88 17.46 -15.00
C ARG A 173 5.01 18.41 -16.19
N SER A 174 3.96 19.19 -16.47
CA SER A 174 3.94 20.17 -17.55
C SER A 174 4.78 21.43 -17.30
N ARG A 175 5.26 21.64 -16.06
CA ARG A 175 5.94 22.86 -15.63
C ARG A 175 7.34 22.61 -15.08
N ARG A 176 7.80 21.35 -15.02
CA ARG A 176 9.10 20.97 -14.51
C ARG A 176 9.97 20.33 -15.58
N GLY A 177 11.27 20.40 -15.42
CA GLY A 177 12.27 19.63 -16.14
C GLY A 177 12.43 18.20 -15.58
N ASP A 178 13.67 17.72 -15.55
CA ASP A 178 14.01 16.45 -14.92
C ASP A 178 13.95 16.58 -13.40
N LEU A 179 12.97 15.88 -12.80
CA LEU A 179 12.75 15.93 -11.36
C LEU A 179 13.93 15.35 -10.55
N ILE A 180 14.67 14.43 -11.13
CA ILE A 180 15.87 13.86 -10.49
C ILE A 180 16.94 14.92 -10.33
N GLU A 181 17.18 15.71 -11.38
CA GLU A 181 18.14 16.79 -11.33
C GLU A 181 17.69 17.93 -10.40
N ILE A 182 16.40 18.27 -10.41
CA ILE A 182 15.83 19.25 -9.46
C ILE A 182 16.06 18.79 -8.01
N VAL A 183 15.78 17.54 -7.67
CA VAL A 183 15.99 16.99 -6.32
C VAL A 183 17.48 17.05 -5.92
N ARG A 184 18.39 16.69 -6.82
CA ARG A 184 19.83 16.76 -6.58
C ARG A 184 20.30 18.18 -6.35
N GLU A 185 19.81 19.12 -7.14
CA GLU A 185 20.12 20.55 -7.00
C GLU A 185 19.60 21.09 -5.66
N VAL A 186 18.34 20.81 -5.30
CA VAL A 186 17.76 21.20 -4.01
C VAL A 186 18.57 20.62 -2.85
N ARG A 187 18.91 19.33 -2.91
CA ARG A 187 19.72 18.69 -1.86
C ARG A 187 21.09 19.35 -1.71
N TRP A 188 21.77 19.57 -2.83
CA TRP A 188 23.08 20.24 -2.85
C TRP A 188 23.03 21.61 -2.21
N GLU A 189 22.06 22.45 -2.59
CA GLU A 189 21.93 23.82 -2.11
C GLU A 189 21.56 23.88 -0.63
N LEU A 190 20.75 22.97 -0.13
CA LEU A 190 20.46 22.86 1.31
C LEU A 190 21.71 22.42 2.08
N ASP A 191 22.48 21.46 1.56
CA ASP A 191 23.66 20.91 2.25
C ASP A 191 24.80 21.93 2.40
N ILE A 192 25.13 22.69 1.35
CA ILE A 192 26.21 23.69 1.39
C ILE A 192 25.87 24.86 2.31
N ARG A 193 24.56 25.10 2.60
CA ARG A 193 24.10 26.13 3.55
C ARG A 193 23.89 25.58 4.98
N GLY A 194 24.24 24.34 5.23
CA GLY A 194 24.15 23.75 6.56
C GLY A 194 22.78 23.13 6.91
N PHE A 195 21.82 23.08 5.98
CA PHE A 195 20.47 22.55 6.20
C PHE A 195 20.37 21.05 5.87
N LYS A 196 21.38 20.27 6.23
CA LYS A 196 21.43 18.81 5.97
C LYS A 196 20.30 18.02 6.62
N HIS A 197 19.69 18.57 7.68
CA HIS A 197 18.57 17.95 8.39
C HIS A 197 17.25 18.05 7.63
N VAL A 198 17.11 18.97 6.68
CA VAL A 198 15.87 19.19 5.93
C VAL A 198 15.64 18.05 4.95
N ARG A 199 14.51 17.40 5.06
CA ARG A 199 14.12 16.29 4.20
C ARG A 199 13.46 16.78 2.92
N ILE A 200 13.59 16.01 1.84
CA ILE A 200 12.95 16.28 0.56
C ILE A 200 11.83 15.28 0.35
N ILE A 201 10.60 15.78 0.25
CA ILE A 201 9.40 15.01 -0.02
C ILE A 201 8.94 15.33 -1.45
N VAL A 202 8.61 14.31 -2.22
CA VAL A 202 8.11 14.49 -3.59
C VAL A 202 6.70 13.91 -3.71
N SER A 203 5.84 14.64 -4.43
CA SER A 203 4.48 14.20 -4.75
C SER A 203 4.11 14.62 -6.18
N GLY A 204 2.91 14.22 -6.64
CA GLY A 204 2.41 14.59 -7.96
C GLY A 204 2.69 13.57 -9.05
N GLY A 205 1.71 12.69 -9.32
CA GLY A 205 1.73 11.74 -10.45
C GLY A 205 2.78 10.63 -10.36
N LEU A 206 3.16 10.23 -9.15
CA LEU A 206 4.15 9.17 -8.92
C LEU A 206 3.54 7.77 -9.09
N ASN A 207 4.32 6.89 -9.72
CA ASN A 207 4.14 5.45 -9.75
C ASN A 207 5.34 4.75 -9.07
N ASP A 208 5.32 3.44 -8.96
CA ASP A 208 6.38 2.65 -8.33
C ASP A 208 7.75 2.79 -9.02
N GLU A 209 7.78 2.93 -10.34
CA GLU A 209 9.02 3.15 -11.11
C GLU A 209 9.63 4.53 -10.82
N ALA A 210 8.80 5.59 -10.84
CA ALA A 210 9.25 6.93 -10.49
C ALA A 210 9.74 7.02 -9.05
N VAL A 211 9.06 6.35 -8.12
CA VAL A 211 9.50 6.25 -6.71
C VAL A 211 10.86 5.58 -6.61
N ALA A 212 11.12 4.48 -7.33
CA ALA A 212 12.42 3.80 -7.33
C ALA A 212 13.55 4.71 -7.82
N MET A 213 13.33 5.44 -8.93
CA MET A 213 14.33 6.38 -9.47
C MET A 213 14.61 7.55 -8.53
N LEU A 214 13.56 8.16 -7.99
CA LEU A 214 13.68 9.30 -7.07
C LEU A 214 14.30 8.89 -5.72
N ALA A 215 14.04 7.66 -5.27
CA ALA A 215 14.69 7.11 -4.08
C ALA A 215 16.22 7.05 -4.24
N GLN A 216 16.70 6.68 -5.44
CA GLN A 216 18.14 6.69 -5.75
C GLN A 216 18.71 8.11 -5.88
N ALA A 217 17.88 9.09 -6.22
CA ALA A 217 18.27 10.49 -6.30
C ALA A 217 18.36 11.21 -4.94
N GLY A 218 17.97 10.56 -3.84
CA GLY A 218 18.08 11.11 -2.49
C GLY A 218 16.79 11.72 -1.93
N VAL A 219 15.62 11.39 -2.50
CA VAL A 219 14.31 11.75 -1.91
C VAL A 219 14.11 10.98 -0.61
N ASP A 220 13.63 11.66 0.43
CA ASP A 220 13.40 11.10 1.77
C ASP A 220 11.96 10.57 1.96
N GLY A 221 11.02 11.07 1.17
CA GLY A 221 9.62 10.65 1.28
C GLY A 221 8.78 10.94 0.06
N PHE A 222 7.66 10.23 -0.06
CA PHE A 222 6.79 10.25 -1.22
C PHE A 222 5.33 10.42 -0.82
N GLY A 223 4.63 11.33 -1.50
CA GLY A 223 3.18 11.43 -1.46
C GLY A 223 2.58 10.79 -2.72
N VAL A 224 1.96 9.61 -2.60
CA VAL A 224 1.42 8.86 -3.74
C VAL A 224 -0.10 8.83 -3.66
N GLY A 225 -0.77 9.38 -4.66
CA GLY A 225 -2.23 9.49 -4.69
C GLY A 225 -2.88 8.50 -5.63
N THR A 226 -3.25 8.99 -6.81
CA THR A 226 -4.02 8.25 -7.82
C THR A 226 -3.49 6.85 -8.13
N TRP A 227 -2.18 6.66 -8.11
CA TRP A 227 -1.57 5.36 -8.40
C TRP A 227 -2.01 4.26 -7.43
N ILE A 228 -2.17 4.61 -6.13
CA ILE A 228 -2.66 3.70 -5.10
C ILE A 228 -4.19 3.64 -5.13
N SER A 229 -4.88 4.78 -5.04
CA SER A 229 -6.34 4.82 -4.88
C SER A 229 -7.12 4.26 -6.09
N ASN A 230 -6.61 4.46 -7.31
CA ASN A 230 -7.22 4.00 -8.56
C ASN A 230 -6.53 2.75 -9.10
N SER A 231 -6.02 1.89 -8.22
CA SER A 231 -5.40 0.65 -8.64
C SER A 231 -6.39 -0.24 -9.39
N PRO A 232 -5.94 -0.99 -10.40
CA PRO A 232 -6.76 -2.04 -10.98
C PRO A 232 -7.10 -3.09 -9.93
N THR A 233 -8.26 -3.70 -10.06
CA THR A 233 -8.68 -4.83 -9.22
C THR A 233 -7.79 -6.05 -9.46
N VAL A 234 -7.69 -6.90 -8.44
CA VAL A 234 -7.25 -8.28 -8.63
C VAL A 234 -8.50 -9.12 -8.89
N ASP A 235 -8.63 -9.67 -10.09
CA ASP A 235 -9.85 -10.35 -10.50
C ASP A 235 -9.95 -11.75 -9.88
N PHE A 236 -10.78 -11.87 -8.86
CA PHE A 236 -11.18 -13.14 -8.27
C PHE A 236 -12.47 -13.65 -8.91
N ALA A 237 -12.65 -14.97 -8.91
CA ALA A 237 -13.88 -15.64 -9.31
C ALA A 237 -14.22 -16.72 -8.30
N LEU A 238 -15.52 -16.92 -8.04
CA LEU A 238 -16.03 -18.02 -7.25
C LEU A 238 -16.49 -19.12 -8.22
N ASP A 239 -15.95 -20.32 -8.07
CA ASP A 239 -16.29 -21.48 -8.89
C ASP A 239 -16.66 -22.66 -8.01
N ILE A 240 -17.74 -23.35 -8.32
CA ILE A 240 -18.06 -24.65 -7.72
C ILE A 240 -17.00 -25.66 -8.20
N VAL A 241 -16.38 -26.35 -7.26
CA VAL A 241 -15.36 -27.36 -7.54
C VAL A 241 -15.68 -28.74 -6.95
N GLU A 242 -16.71 -28.81 -6.10
CA GLU A 242 -17.16 -30.06 -5.48
C GLU A 242 -18.65 -29.97 -5.13
N VAL A 243 -19.39 -31.04 -5.37
CA VAL A 243 -20.82 -31.21 -5.03
C VAL A 243 -21.01 -32.56 -4.33
N GLU A 244 -21.58 -32.54 -3.12
CA GLU A 244 -21.82 -33.74 -2.30
C GLU A 244 -20.59 -34.65 -2.17
N GLY A 245 -19.41 -34.03 -1.94
CA GLY A 245 -18.14 -34.74 -1.78
C GLY A 245 -17.52 -35.26 -3.08
N LYS A 246 -18.13 -34.99 -4.22
CA LYS A 246 -17.64 -35.42 -5.54
C LYS A 246 -17.03 -34.26 -6.30
N PRO A 247 -15.82 -34.42 -6.85
CA PRO A 247 -15.23 -33.39 -7.71
C PRO A 247 -16.17 -33.02 -8.86
N SER A 248 -16.50 -31.73 -8.98
CA SER A 248 -17.39 -31.19 -10.01
C SER A 248 -16.95 -29.77 -10.34
N ALA A 249 -16.73 -29.47 -11.62
CA ALA A 249 -16.33 -28.12 -12.02
C ALA A 249 -16.78 -27.84 -13.46
N LYS A 250 -17.02 -26.56 -13.76
CA LYS A 250 -17.26 -26.13 -15.13
C LYS A 250 -16.01 -26.33 -16.02
N LYS A 251 -16.22 -26.39 -17.32
CA LYS A 251 -15.14 -26.51 -18.33
C LYS A 251 -14.02 -25.46 -18.07
N GLY A 252 -12.77 -25.89 -18.08
CA GLY A 252 -11.59 -25.05 -17.85
C GLY A 252 -11.24 -24.82 -16.39
N LYS A 253 -11.93 -25.47 -15.45
CA LYS A 253 -11.62 -25.44 -14.02
C LYS A 253 -11.27 -26.84 -13.51
N LEU A 254 -10.41 -26.90 -12.49
CA LEU A 254 -10.04 -28.15 -11.84
C LEU A 254 -11.04 -28.46 -10.72
N GLY A 255 -11.65 -29.64 -10.74
CA GLY A 255 -12.56 -30.11 -9.69
C GLY A 255 -11.83 -30.45 -8.39
N GLY A 256 -12.63 -30.65 -7.32
CA GLY A 256 -12.17 -31.01 -5.99
C GLY A 256 -11.64 -29.81 -5.18
N ARG A 257 -11.80 -29.92 -3.85
CA ARG A 257 -11.27 -28.97 -2.89
C ARG A 257 -9.74 -28.97 -2.91
N LYS A 258 -9.12 -27.80 -2.84
CA LYS A 258 -7.67 -27.64 -2.94
C LYS A 258 -7.08 -27.01 -1.68
N GLN A 259 -5.81 -27.31 -1.43
CA GLN A 259 -4.95 -26.62 -0.47
C GLN A 259 -3.81 -25.95 -1.24
N VAL A 260 -3.33 -24.84 -0.69
CA VAL A 260 -2.13 -24.15 -1.16
C VAL A 260 -1.03 -24.35 -0.11
N TRP A 261 0.06 -24.91 -0.55
CA TRP A 261 1.21 -25.21 0.31
C TRP A 261 2.35 -24.25 -0.02
N ARG A 262 2.76 -23.43 0.94
CA ARG A 262 3.87 -22.48 0.80
C ARG A 262 5.15 -23.02 1.40
N CYS A 263 6.24 -22.95 0.65
CA CYS A 263 7.56 -23.24 1.18
C CYS A 263 7.98 -22.18 2.22
N GLU A 264 8.38 -22.63 3.40
CA GLU A 264 8.86 -21.78 4.49
C GLU A 264 10.16 -21.03 4.14
N ASN A 265 10.99 -21.62 3.26
CA ASN A 265 12.32 -21.08 2.93
C ASN A 265 12.34 -20.14 1.70
N CYS A 266 11.55 -20.44 0.65
CA CYS A 266 11.66 -19.73 -0.62
C CYS A 266 10.32 -19.20 -1.16
N MET A 267 9.27 -19.25 -0.34
CA MET A 267 7.92 -18.73 -0.66
C MET A 267 7.33 -19.25 -1.99
N VAL A 268 7.76 -20.42 -2.45
CA VAL A 268 7.14 -21.10 -3.60
C VAL A 268 5.84 -21.73 -3.15
N ASP A 269 4.78 -21.50 -3.92
CA ASP A 269 3.46 -22.06 -3.68
C ASP A 269 3.21 -23.31 -4.55
N VAL A 270 2.58 -24.32 -3.95
CA VAL A 270 2.15 -25.56 -4.61
C VAL A 270 0.69 -25.81 -4.29
N VAL A 271 -0.13 -26.01 -5.32
CA VAL A 271 -1.55 -26.34 -5.19
C VAL A 271 -1.74 -27.85 -5.29
N ARG A 272 -2.40 -28.45 -4.30
CA ARG A 272 -2.72 -29.88 -4.26
C ARG A 272 -4.20 -30.11 -3.86
N PRO A 273 -4.78 -31.28 -4.17
CA PRO A 273 -6.02 -31.70 -3.53
C PRO A 273 -5.91 -31.58 -2.01
N ALA A 274 -6.95 -31.07 -1.35
CA ALA A 274 -6.93 -30.86 0.10
C ALA A 274 -6.81 -32.16 0.93
N SER A 275 -7.09 -33.30 0.29
CA SER A 275 -6.94 -34.64 0.89
C SER A 275 -5.50 -35.18 0.86
N GLU A 276 -4.60 -34.55 0.10
CA GLU A 276 -3.22 -34.98 0.00
C GLU A 276 -2.36 -34.39 1.15
N PRO A 277 -1.34 -35.11 1.59
CA PRO A 277 -0.42 -34.61 2.61
C PRO A 277 0.43 -33.43 2.10
N SER A 278 1.07 -32.72 3.02
CA SER A 278 2.00 -31.64 2.73
C SER A 278 3.13 -32.13 1.82
N PRO A 279 3.34 -31.51 0.63
CA PRO A 279 4.46 -31.86 -0.22
C PRO A 279 5.76 -31.19 0.24
N SER A 280 6.91 -31.77 -0.09
CA SER A 280 8.18 -31.03 -0.04
C SER A 280 8.22 -29.96 -1.13
N CYS A 281 8.93 -28.87 -0.89
CA CYS A 281 9.09 -27.80 -1.87
C CYS A 281 9.81 -28.29 -3.14
N PRO A 282 9.22 -28.13 -4.33
CA PRO A 282 9.86 -28.60 -5.58
C PRO A 282 11.08 -27.79 -6.00
N LYS A 283 11.30 -26.58 -5.42
CA LYS A 283 12.43 -25.72 -5.73
C LYS A 283 13.64 -25.99 -4.81
N CYS A 284 13.42 -26.16 -3.51
CA CYS A 284 14.50 -26.24 -2.53
C CYS A 284 14.45 -27.48 -1.62
N GLY A 285 13.44 -28.35 -1.76
CA GLY A 285 13.26 -29.53 -0.91
C GLY A 285 12.78 -29.24 0.53
N GLY A 286 12.60 -27.97 0.88
CA GLY A 286 12.19 -27.56 2.24
C GLY A 286 10.75 -27.90 2.59
N ASN A 287 10.39 -27.71 3.86
CA ASN A 287 9.05 -27.93 4.37
C ASN A 287 8.07 -26.91 3.80
N THR A 288 6.80 -27.32 3.75
CA THR A 288 5.69 -26.43 3.32
C THR A 288 4.61 -26.36 4.38
N GLU A 289 3.99 -25.18 4.50
CA GLU A 289 2.85 -24.93 5.38
C GLU A 289 1.57 -24.64 4.56
N PRO A 290 0.38 -24.95 5.13
CA PRO A 290 -0.89 -24.65 4.44
C PRO A 290 -1.21 -23.16 4.56
N LEU A 291 -1.59 -22.54 3.43
CA LEU A 291 -2.07 -21.15 3.40
C LEU A 291 -3.57 -21.01 3.65
N LEU A 292 -4.37 -21.99 3.23
CA LEU A 292 -5.81 -21.98 3.48
C LEU A 292 -6.07 -22.56 4.88
N ARG A 293 -6.36 -21.69 5.81
CA ARG A 293 -6.60 -22.02 7.23
C ARG A 293 -8.06 -21.80 7.59
N PRO A 294 -8.59 -22.51 8.61
CA PRO A 294 -9.95 -22.29 9.08
C PRO A 294 -10.18 -20.83 9.49
N LEU A 295 -11.19 -20.18 8.87
CA LEU A 295 -11.66 -18.85 9.24
C LEU A 295 -13.07 -18.90 9.85
N ILE A 296 -13.95 -19.75 9.29
CA ILE A 296 -15.33 -19.93 9.76
C ILE A 296 -15.63 -21.42 9.84
N ARG A 297 -16.21 -21.84 10.97
CA ARG A 297 -16.75 -23.19 11.17
C ARG A 297 -18.18 -23.09 11.71
N ALA A 298 -19.09 -23.82 11.10
CA ALA A 298 -20.53 -23.82 11.45
C ALA A 298 -21.09 -22.38 11.60
N GLY A 299 -20.66 -21.44 10.74
CA GLY A 299 -21.11 -20.06 10.76
C GLY A 299 -20.44 -19.17 11.82
N GLN A 300 -19.52 -19.69 12.62
CA GLN A 300 -18.79 -18.92 13.65
C GLN A 300 -17.34 -18.67 13.21
N ILE A 301 -16.81 -17.48 13.52
CA ILE A 301 -15.40 -17.15 13.30
C ILE A 301 -14.54 -18.02 14.22
N VAL A 302 -13.48 -18.60 13.67
CA VAL A 302 -12.53 -19.46 14.40
C VAL A 302 -11.33 -18.64 14.85
N GLY A 303 -11.17 -18.54 16.17
CA GLY A 303 -10.08 -17.75 16.77
C GLY A 303 -10.26 -16.25 16.65
N ASP A 304 -9.24 -15.51 16.99
CA ASP A 304 -9.22 -14.06 16.90
C ASP A 304 -8.77 -13.62 15.50
N LEU A 305 -9.41 -12.57 14.98
CA LEU A 305 -8.94 -11.92 13.76
C LEU A 305 -7.66 -11.13 14.09
N PRO A 306 -6.64 -11.17 13.22
CA PRO A 306 -5.41 -10.46 13.49
C PRO A 306 -5.64 -8.94 13.53
N GLU A 307 -4.95 -8.28 14.45
CA GLU A 307 -4.93 -6.84 14.53
C GLU A 307 -4.27 -6.21 13.30
N LEU A 308 -4.69 -5.00 12.94
CA LEU A 308 -4.21 -4.32 11.73
C LEU A 308 -2.68 -4.19 11.69
N ALA A 309 -2.05 -3.90 12.82
CA ALA A 309 -0.61 -3.81 12.93
C ALA A 309 0.09 -5.16 12.71
N GLU A 310 -0.56 -6.25 13.05
CA GLU A 310 -0.06 -7.61 12.79
C GLU A 310 -0.14 -7.97 11.31
N ILE A 311 -1.27 -7.64 10.67
CA ILE A 311 -1.45 -7.81 9.22
C ILE A 311 -0.35 -7.04 8.47
N ARG A 312 -0.14 -5.77 8.83
CA ARG A 312 0.91 -4.94 8.23
C ARG A 312 2.30 -5.55 8.41
N ARG A 313 2.66 -5.98 9.61
CA ARG A 313 3.95 -6.64 9.89
C ARG A 313 4.12 -7.93 9.08
N TYR A 314 3.04 -8.70 8.93
CA TYR A 314 3.04 -9.92 8.12
C TYR A 314 3.30 -9.63 6.65
N VAL A 315 2.68 -8.57 6.08
CA VAL A 315 2.97 -8.10 4.72
C VAL A 315 4.44 -7.69 4.56
N GLN A 316 4.95 -6.86 5.47
CA GLN A 316 6.33 -6.38 5.41
C GLN A 316 7.35 -7.52 5.46
N LYS A 317 7.18 -8.48 6.37
CA LYS A 317 8.02 -9.67 6.45
C LYS A 317 8.04 -10.48 5.15
N GLN A 318 6.89 -10.62 4.49
CA GLN A 318 6.82 -11.32 3.20
C GLN A 318 7.50 -10.52 2.07
N LEU A 319 7.38 -9.18 2.09
CA LEU A 319 8.04 -8.32 1.09
C LEU A 319 9.56 -8.38 1.17
N GLU A 320 10.12 -8.52 2.38
CA GLU A 320 11.56 -8.70 2.60
C GLU A 320 12.07 -10.02 2.00
N GLY A 321 11.23 -11.07 2.02
CA GLY A 321 11.55 -12.37 1.44
C GLY A 321 11.33 -12.51 -0.07
N LEU A 322 10.83 -11.46 -0.73
CA LEU A 322 10.64 -11.42 -2.18
C LEU A 322 11.89 -10.79 -2.84
N GLU A 323 12.78 -11.60 -3.33
CA GLU A 323 13.84 -11.21 -4.26
C GLU A 323 13.33 -10.99 -5.69
#